data_8ded2697c5ae180286b5ccc83f201389
#
_entry.id   8ded2697c5ae180286b5ccc83f201389
#
_cell.length_a   1.000
_cell.length_b   1.000
_cell.length_c   1.000
_cell.angle_alpha   90.00
_cell.angle_beta   90.00
_cell.angle_gamma   90.00
#
_symmetry.space_group_name_H-M   'P 1'
#
loop_
_entity.id
_entity.type
_entity.pdbx_description
1 polymer ?
#
loop_
_entity_poly.entity_id
_entity_poly.type
_entity_poly.pdbx_seq_one_letter_code
_entity_poly.pdbx_strand_id
1 'polypeptide(L)'
;MKLLSYLDNGAVQPGLYVDGDVYGLSSLCNSIRDMLDQHGSSLGFIEKAHADGNLPLVGNFDNLHIKPPLSPRKLLSVAGNFVAHIEEGGGKLQPEHTQAPWIFCVPPTKLMVGHREEIQLIPESRKIDYEGELAVVMGRTAKKVSANEAANYVAGYTIYNDVSERTPFMIEHVNEPRQLSFWYTKSFDTFGPTGPFLTTADEIADPQDLTIRVEVSGEERQNCSTQQMIFTVYQLIEFLTKFLTLEPGDIITTGTPAGVGSTTGKFLQAGDTVRISIDNLGTLENPVVRT
;
A
#
# COMPACT_ATOMS: atom_id res chain seq x y z
N MET A 1 -6.90 2.70 -15.80
CA MET A 1 -7.59 3.86 -15.17
C MET A 1 -7.14 4.04 -13.71
N LYS A 2 -7.42 5.22 -13.10
CA LYS A 2 -7.09 5.52 -11.69
C LYS A 2 -8.37 5.70 -10.88
N LEU A 3 -8.60 4.81 -9.93
CA LEU A 3 -9.76 4.83 -9.04
C LEU A 3 -9.33 5.33 -7.66
N LEU A 4 -10.20 6.09 -6.99
CA LEU A 4 -9.94 6.64 -5.66
C LEU A 4 -11.19 6.62 -4.80
N SER A 5 -11.03 6.83 -3.50
CA SER A 5 -12.14 7.15 -2.61
C SER A 5 -11.95 8.55 -2.02
N TYR A 6 -13.04 9.30 -1.88
CA TYR A 6 -13.03 10.63 -1.31
C TYR A 6 -14.14 10.80 -0.28
N LEU A 7 -13.96 11.74 0.64
CA LEU A 7 -14.96 12.05 1.65
C LEU A 7 -15.92 13.12 1.11
N ASP A 8 -17.21 12.81 1.09
CA ASP A 8 -18.27 13.74 0.76
C ASP A 8 -19.38 13.69 1.81
N ASN A 9 -19.72 14.83 2.42
CA ASN A 9 -20.77 14.96 3.43
C ASN A 9 -20.69 13.90 4.56
N GLY A 10 -19.47 13.53 4.96
CA GLY A 10 -19.21 12.54 6.01
C GLY A 10 -19.26 11.07 5.56
N ALA A 11 -19.53 10.81 4.29
CA ALA A 11 -19.52 9.49 3.68
C ALA A 11 -18.35 9.31 2.71
N VAL A 12 -17.75 8.14 2.69
CA VAL A 12 -16.69 7.78 1.73
C VAL A 12 -17.35 7.37 0.42
N GLN A 13 -16.99 8.05 -0.67
CA GLN A 13 -17.54 7.84 -2.01
C GLN A 13 -16.45 7.34 -2.98
N PRO A 14 -16.79 6.43 -3.91
CA PRO A 14 -15.88 6.01 -4.96
C PRO A 14 -15.80 7.05 -6.09
N GLY A 15 -14.62 7.22 -6.69
CA GLY A 15 -14.36 8.16 -7.76
C GLY A 15 -13.40 7.63 -8.82
N LEU A 16 -13.53 8.19 -10.03
CA LEU A 16 -12.61 8.03 -11.14
C LEU A 16 -11.79 9.32 -11.28
N TYR A 17 -10.47 9.20 -11.28
CA TYR A 17 -9.56 10.32 -11.57
C TYR A 17 -9.23 10.38 -13.06
N VAL A 18 -9.39 11.54 -13.68
CA VAL A 18 -9.00 11.83 -15.06
C VAL A 18 -8.42 13.24 -15.14
N ASP A 19 -7.15 13.36 -15.48
CA ASP A 19 -6.45 14.63 -15.77
C ASP A 19 -6.64 15.76 -14.73
N GLY A 20 -6.61 15.41 -13.46
CA GLY A 20 -6.78 16.35 -12.34
C GLY A 20 -8.20 16.43 -11.81
N ASP A 21 -9.17 15.97 -12.54
CA ASP A 21 -10.58 15.98 -12.15
C ASP A 21 -11.04 14.63 -11.61
N VAL A 22 -12.02 14.66 -10.70
CA VAL A 22 -12.62 13.47 -10.10
C VAL A 22 -14.10 13.39 -10.50
N TYR A 23 -14.48 12.23 -11.00
CA TYR A 23 -15.85 11.89 -11.38
C TYR A 23 -16.43 10.89 -10.40
N GLY A 24 -17.64 11.13 -9.91
CA GLY A 24 -18.32 10.29 -8.92
C GLY A 24 -18.80 8.97 -9.52
N LEU A 25 -18.56 7.88 -8.80
CA LEU A 25 -18.98 6.53 -9.19
C LEU A 25 -20.15 5.99 -8.35
N SER A 26 -20.75 6.79 -7.47
CA SER A 26 -21.80 6.36 -6.55
C SER A 26 -23.10 5.89 -7.24
N SER A 27 -23.31 6.24 -8.52
CA SER A 27 -24.38 5.69 -9.35
C SER A 27 -24.11 4.26 -9.86
N LEU A 28 -22.83 3.82 -9.80
CA LEU A 28 -22.39 2.52 -10.31
C LEU A 28 -22.07 1.52 -9.19
N CYS A 29 -21.59 2.00 -8.03
CA CYS A 29 -21.19 1.17 -6.89
C CYS A 29 -21.20 1.96 -5.59
N ASN A 30 -21.31 1.26 -4.45
CA ASN A 30 -21.22 1.91 -3.12
C ASN A 30 -19.77 2.14 -2.66
N SER A 31 -18.84 1.35 -3.17
CA SER A 31 -17.39 1.46 -2.87
C SER A 31 -16.58 0.76 -3.94
N ILE A 32 -15.28 1.07 -4.03
CA ILE A 32 -14.36 0.35 -4.93
C ILE A 32 -14.32 -1.14 -4.58
N ARG A 33 -14.35 -1.50 -3.29
CA ARG A 33 -14.39 -2.91 -2.91
C ARG A 33 -15.65 -3.61 -3.36
N ASP A 34 -16.85 -3.02 -3.17
CA ASP A 34 -18.10 -3.59 -3.68
C ASP A 34 -18.06 -3.80 -5.19
N MET A 35 -17.46 -2.86 -5.89
CA MET A 35 -17.27 -2.96 -7.34
C MET A 35 -16.39 -4.15 -7.71
N LEU A 36 -15.26 -4.36 -6.99
CA LEU A 36 -14.41 -5.52 -7.20
C LEU A 36 -15.11 -6.83 -6.83
N ASP A 37 -15.91 -6.86 -5.77
CA ASP A 37 -16.70 -8.03 -5.36
C ASP A 37 -17.70 -8.43 -6.47
N GLN A 38 -18.29 -7.45 -7.18
CA GLN A 38 -19.32 -7.70 -8.20
C GLN A 38 -18.73 -7.97 -9.59
N HIS A 39 -17.67 -7.26 -9.97
CA HIS A 39 -17.17 -7.22 -11.35
C HIS A 39 -15.72 -7.73 -11.49
N GLY A 40 -15.02 -7.99 -10.37
CA GLY A 40 -13.60 -8.35 -10.39
C GLY A 40 -12.76 -7.27 -11.05
N SER A 41 -11.86 -7.68 -11.94
CA SER A 41 -11.04 -6.77 -12.76
C SER A 41 -11.73 -6.28 -14.04
N SER A 42 -13.01 -6.63 -14.28
CA SER A 42 -13.74 -6.25 -15.50
C SER A 42 -14.40 -4.88 -15.33
N LEU A 43 -13.59 -3.80 -15.40
CA LEU A 43 -13.98 -2.43 -15.04
C LEU A 43 -14.25 -1.50 -16.23
N GLY A 44 -14.21 -1.99 -17.47
CA GLY A 44 -14.39 -1.18 -18.69
C GLY A 44 -15.74 -0.45 -18.79
N PHE A 45 -16.75 -0.86 -18.00
CA PHE A 45 -18.02 -0.14 -17.92
C PHE A 45 -17.88 1.27 -17.32
N ILE A 46 -16.86 1.52 -16.49
CA ILE A 46 -16.55 2.83 -15.91
C ILE A 46 -16.04 3.77 -17.00
N GLU A 47 -15.09 3.30 -17.83
CA GLU A 47 -14.56 4.07 -18.96
C GLU A 47 -15.67 4.44 -19.94
N LYS A 48 -16.56 3.46 -20.22
CA LYS A 48 -17.72 3.70 -21.06
C LYS A 48 -18.65 4.74 -20.44
N ALA A 49 -18.97 4.64 -19.15
CA ALA A 49 -19.83 5.61 -18.48
C ALA A 49 -19.23 7.03 -18.47
N HIS A 50 -17.91 7.14 -18.32
CA HIS A 50 -17.19 8.41 -18.43
C HIS A 50 -17.26 8.97 -19.86
N ALA A 51 -16.94 8.16 -20.87
CA ALA A 51 -16.96 8.57 -22.28
C ALA A 51 -18.37 9.00 -22.74
N ASP A 52 -19.41 8.34 -22.24
CA ASP A 52 -20.81 8.67 -22.50
C ASP A 52 -21.31 9.93 -21.74
N GLY A 53 -20.46 10.55 -20.88
CA GLY A 53 -20.81 11.71 -20.06
C GLY A 53 -21.77 11.41 -18.92
N ASN A 54 -21.88 10.16 -18.49
CA ASN A 54 -22.84 9.70 -17.48
C ASN A 54 -22.30 9.80 -16.03
N LEU A 55 -21.05 10.21 -15.84
CA LEU A 55 -20.45 10.39 -14.51
C LEU A 55 -20.46 11.87 -14.11
N PRO A 56 -20.99 12.23 -12.93
CA PRO A 56 -20.95 13.60 -12.46
C PRO A 56 -19.53 14.03 -12.10
N LEU A 57 -19.14 15.23 -12.54
CA LEU A 57 -17.92 15.87 -12.05
C LEU A 57 -18.11 16.25 -10.57
N VAL A 58 -17.21 15.78 -9.72
CA VAL A 58 -17.18 16.08 -8.28
C VAL A 58 -16.34 17.34 -8.01
N GLY A 59 -15.19 17.43 -8.64
CA GLY A 59 -14.26 18.54 -8.49
C GLY A 59 -12.83 18.16 -8.84
N ASN A 60 -11.91 19.10 -8.59
CA ASN A 60 -10.49 18.85 -8.81
C ASN A 60 -9.91 18.05 -7.63
N PHE A 61 -9.05 17.08 -7.95
CA PHE A 61 -8.40 16.16 -7.00
C PHE A 61 -7.74 16.89 -5.82
N ASP A 62 -7.05 18.00 -6.09
CA ASP A 62 -6.32 18.73 -5.08
C ASP A 62 -7.22 19.39 -4.01
N ASN A 63 -8.49 19.56 -4.29
CA ASN A 63 -9.48 20.16 -3.40
C ASN A 63 -10.32 19.14 -2.63
N LEU A 64 -10.09 17.83 -2.86
CA LEU A 64 -10.86 16.77 -2.22
C LEU A 64 -10.10 16.15 -1.05
N HIS A 65 -10.85 15.69 -0.06
CA HIS A 65 -10.31 14.89 1.04
C HIS A 65 -10.24 13.42 0.58
N ILE A 66 -9.05 12.99 0.17
CA ILE A 66 -8.82 11.66 -0.40
C ILE A 66 -8.61 10.64 0.71
N LYS A 67 -9.39 9.58 0.65
CA LYS A 67 -9.32 8.43 1.56
C LYS A 67 -8.52 7.29 0.92
N PRO A 68 -8.11 6.25 1.67
CA PRO A 68 -7.56 5.04 1.06
C PRO A 68 -8.50 4.55 -0.05
N PRO A 69 -7.98 4.12 -1.21
CA PRO A 69 -8.82 3.72 -2.35
C PRO A 69 -9.89 2.70 -1.99
N LEU A 70 -9.56 1.78 -1.08
CA LEU A 70 -10.48 0.79 -0.54
C LEU A 70 -10.06 0.37 0.88
N SER A 71 -10.99 -0.29 1.60
CA SER A 71 -10.71 -0.94 2.87
C SER A 71 -10.68 -2.46 2.64
N PRO A 72 -9.51 -3.13 2.72
CA PRO A 72 -9.39 -4.56 2.46
C PRO A 72 -9.98 -5.40 3.59
N ARG A 73 -10.33 -6.67 3.30
CA ARG A 73 -10.63 -7.67 4.33
C ARG A 73 -9.33 -8.20 4.95
N LYS A 74 -8.30 -8.40 4.12
CA LYS A 74 -6.96 -8.83 4.54
C LYS A 74 -5.94 -7.82 4.03
N LEU A 75 -5.07 -7.39 4.92
CA LEU A 75 -3.85 -6.63 4.60
C LEU A 75 -2.66 -7.51 5.00
N LEU A 76 -1.99 -8.04 3.98
CA LEU A 76 -0.91 -9.00 4.10
C LEU A 76 0.40 -8.31 3.72
N SER A 77 1.31 -8.19 4.68
CA SER A 77 2.57 -7.50 4.48
C SER A 77 3.74 -8.46 4.39
N VAL A 78 4.71 -8.15 3.53
CA VAL A 78 5.90 -8.96 3.29
C VAL A 78 7.12 -8.28 3.88
N ALA A 79 7.82 -8.97 4.78
CA ALA A 79 9.08 -8.47 5.35
C ALA A 79 10.29 -8.98 4.55
N GLY A 80 11.32 -8.12 4.42
CA GLY A 80 12.64 -8.51 3.90
C GLY A 80 12.62 -8.99 2.45
N ASN A 81 11.85 -8.37 1.57
CA ASN A 81 11.73 -8.75 0.17
C ASN A 81 12.74 -8.04 -0.77
N PHE A 82 13.68 -7.29 -0.22
CA PHE A 82 14.76 -6.65 -0.98
C PHE A 82 16.11 -7.00 -0.34
N VAL A 83 17.06 -7.49 -1.16
CA VAL A 83 18.39 -7.90 -0.67
C VAL A 83 19.10 -6.73 0.03
N ALA A 84 19.09 -5.55 -0.61
CA ALA A 84 19.74 -4.37 -0.05
C ALA A 84 19.14 -3.94 1.31
N HIS A 85 17.83 -4.13 1.52
CA HIS A 85 17.18 -3.85 2.80
C HIS A 85 17.60 -4.83 3.90
N ILE A 86 17.79 -6.12 3.57
CA ILE A 86 18.33 -7.12 4.52
C ILE A 86 19.76 -6.75 4.91
N GLU A 87 20.59 -6.37 3.94
CA GLU A 87 22.00 -6.10 4.13
C GLU A 87 22.27 -4.77 4.86
N GLU A 88 21.47 -3.73 4.62
CA GLU A 88 21.61 -2.44 5.31
C GLU A 88 21.43 -2.56 6.83
N GLY A 89 20.58 -3.50 7.29
CA GLY A 89 20.39 -3.84 8.70
C GLY A 89 21.52 -4.68 9.32
N GLY A 90 22.61 -4.92 8.57
CA GLY A 90 23.71 -5.78 8.99
C GLY A 90 23.43 -7.27 8.83
N GLY A 91 22.28 -7.64 8.26
CA GLY A 91 21.94 -9.00 7.87
C GLY A 91 22.76 -9.47 6.67
N LYS A 92 22.63 -10.74 6.36
CA LYS A 92 23.09 -11.31 5.08
C LYS A 92 21.98 -12.12 4.49
N LEU A 93 21.84 -12.08 3.17
CA LEU A 93 20.90 -12.96 2.50
C LEU A 93 21.24 -14.41 2.83
N GLN A 94 20.32 -15.11 3.46
CA GLN A 94 20.42 -16.53 3.77
C GLN A 94 19.58 -17.33 2.79
N PRO A 95 19.88 -18.63 2.56
CA PRO A 95 19.07 -19.47 1.67
C PRO A 95 17.58 -19.48 2.02
N GLU A 96 17.23 -19.38 3.29
CA GLU A 96 15.84 -19.36 3.78
C GLU A 96 15.05 -18.15 3.27
N HIS A 97 15.71 -17.00 3.08
CA HIS A 97 15.09 -15.79 2.56
C HIS A 97 14.61 -15.94 1.10
N THR A 98 15.14 -16.94 0.37
CA THR A 98 14.76 -17.22 -1.02
C THR A 98 13.85 -18.43 -1.18
N GLN A 99 13.56 -19.15 -0.08
CA GLN A 99 12.70 -20.34 -0.10
C GLN A 99 11.24 -20.01 0.16
N ALA A 100 10.96 -19.06 1.05
CA ALA A 100 9.61 -18.63 1.39
C ALA A 100 9.59 -17.17 1.81
N PRO A 101 8.63 -16.36 1.35
CA PRO A 101 8.46 -15.00 1.81
C PRO A 101 8.02 -14.98 3.29
N TRP A 102 8.50 -14.00 4.03
CA TRP A 102 8.09 -13.76 5.41
C TRP A 102 6.88 -12.84 5.42
N ILE A 103 5.71 -13.38 5.78
CA ILE A 103 4.43 -12.67 5.66
C ILE A 103 3.77 -12.54 7.03
N PHE A 104 3.20 -11.37 7.28
CA PHE A 104 2.39 -11.08 8.47
C PHE A 104 1.11 -10.32 8.08
N CYS A 105 0.13 -10.30 8.97
CA CYS A 105 -1.11 -9.54 8.80
C CYS A 105 -1.11 -8.35 9.73
N VAL A 106 -1.64 -7.22 9.27
CA VAL A 106 -1.97 -6.06 10.10
C VAL A 106 -3.45 -5.72 9.99
N PRO A 107 -4.09 -5.18 11.05
CA PRO A 107 -5.49 -4.80 11.01
C PRO A 107 -5.66 -3.57 10.10
N PRO A 108 -6.50 -3.62 9.05
CA PRO A 108 -6.61 -2.50 8.11
C PRO A 108 -7.42 -1.31 8.66
N THR A 109 -8.28 -1.54 9.66
CA THR A 109 -9.15 -0.51 10.23
C THR A 109 -8.37 0.46 11.13
N LYS A 110 -8.59 1.77 10.93
CA LYS A 110 -7.88 2.86 11.61
C LYS A 110 -6.39 2.97 11.27
N LEU A 111 -5.73 1.88 10.89
CA LEU A 111 -4.36 1.87 10.43
C LEU A 111 -4.23 2.62 9.10
N MET A 112 -5.13 2.36 8.14
CA MET A 112 -5.06 2.96 6.82
C MET A 112 -5.58 4.40 6.82
N VAL A 113 -4.77 5.30 6.25
CA VAL A 113 -5.11 6.71 5.98
C VAL A 113 -4.81 7.04 4.52
N GLY A 114 -5.54 8.02 3.96
CA GLY A 114 -5.43 8.40 2.55
C GLY A 114 -4.36 9.47 2.29
N HIS A 115 -4.35 9.94 1.05
CA HIS A 115 -3.47 11.01 0.61
C HIS A 115 -3.78 12.31 1.38
N ARG A 116 -2.73 12.96 1.90
CA ARG A 116 -2.77 14.16 2.75
C ARG A 116 -3.44 13.97 4.12
N GLU A 117 -3.82 12.76 4.51
CA GLU A 117 -4.17 12.48 5.90
C GLU A 117 -2.90 12.33 6.74
N GLU A 118 -3.02 12.57 8.05
CA GLU A 118 -1.88 12.67 8.97
C GLU A 118 -1.34 11.29 9.37
N ILE A 119 -0.01 11.17 9.45
CA ILE A 119 0.68 10.12 10.21
C ILE A 119 0.83 10.65 11.64
N GLN A 120 0.22 10.00 12.62
CA GLN A 120 0.24 10.41 14.02
C GLN A 120 1.36 9.71 14.78
N LEU A 121 2.34 10.49 15.23
CA LEU A 121 3.45 9.95 16.02
C LEU A 121 2.95 9.56 17.42
N ILE A 122 3.32 8.37 17.86
CA ILE A 122 3.04 7.90 19.23
C ILE A 122 3.83 8.79 20.21
N PRO A 123 3.20 9.34 21.27
CA PRO A 123 3.86 10.28 22.19
C PRO A 123 5.12 9.71 22.85
N GLU A 124 5.13 8.43 23.17
CA GLU A 124 6.23 7.73 23.83
C GLU A 124 7.37 7.37 22.89
N SER A 125 7.12 7.35 21.57
CA SER A 125 8.12 6.95 20.59
C SER A 125 8.98 8.12 20.10
N ARG A 126 10.23 7.77 19.74
CA ARG A 126 11.19 8.62 19.07
C ARG A 126 11.77 8.01 17.80
N LYS A 127 11.28 6.83 17.42
CA LYS A 127 11.85 6.02 16.34
C LYS A 127 10.77 5.50 15.42
N ILE A 128 9.89 6.40 14.94
CA ILE A 128 8.89 6.06 13.94
C ILE A 128 9.53 6.16 12.56
N ASP A 129 9.43 5.08 11.81
CA ASP A 129 10.10 4.85 10.55
C ASP A 129 9.10 4.84 9.38
N TYR A 130 9.59 5.04 8.18
CA TYR A 130 8.87 5.00 6.92
C TYR A 130 9.35 3.83 6.09
N GLU A 131 8.45 3.22 5.33
CA GLU A 131 8.73 2.09 4.43
C GLU A 131 7.83 2.20 3.19
N GLY A 132 8.35 2.79 2.10
CA GLY A 132 7.61 2.89 0.84
C GLY A 132 7.52 1.55 0.13
N GLU A 133 6.31 1.15 -0.26
CA GLU A 133 6.04 -0.15 -0.84
C GLU A 133 5.07 -0.08 -2.02
N LEU A 134 5.29 -0.93 -3.02
CA LEU A 134 4.25 -1.32 -3.96
C LEU A 134 3.23 -2.19 -3.23
N ALA A 135 1.95 -1.94 -3.44
CA ALA A 135 0.88 -2.78 -2.93
C ALA A 135 -0.01 -3.30 -4.06
N VAL A 136 -0.35 -4.58 -3.99
CA VAL A 136 -1.15 -5.30 -4.98
C VAL A 136 -2.56 -5.47 -4.46
N VAL A 137 -3.55 -5.15 -5.27
CA VAL A 137 -4.98 -5.31 -4.94
C VAL A 137 -5.55 -6.49 -5.73
N MET A 138 -6.11 -7.46 -5.03
CA MET A 138 -6.75 -8.62 -5.67
C MET A 138 -8.09 -8.24 -6.31
N GLY A 139 -8.32 -8.72 -7.53
CA GLY A 139 -9.56 -8.49 -8.29
C GLY A 139 -10.50 -9.68 -8.32
N ARG A 140 -10.00 -10.87 -8.04
CA ARG A 140 -10.78 -12.12 -8.09
C ARG A 140 -10.40 -13.03 -6.94
N THR A 141 -11.34 -13.90 -6.56
CA THR A 141 -11.07 -14.97 -5.59
C THR A 141 -9.98 -15.90 -6.12
N ALA A 142 -8.88 -16.02 -5.38
CA ALA A 142 -7.71 -16.79 -5.75
C ALA A 142 -7.39 -17.87 -4.71
N LYS A 143 -7.26 -19.11 -5.16
CA LYS A 143 -6.86 -20.27 -4.35
C LYS A 143 -6.03 -21.23 -5.20
N LYS A 144 -4.83 -21.61 -4.75
CA LYS A 144 -3.89 -22.46 -5.45
C LYS A 144 -3.58 -21.98 -6.88
N VAL A 145 -3.32 -20.68 -7.00
CA VAL A 145 -2.98 -20.01 -8.27
C VAL A 145 -1.48 -20.11 -8.49
N SER A 146 -1.04 -20.44 -9.70
CA SER A 146 0.36 -20.39 -10.08
C SER A 146 0.83 -18.98 -10.37
N ALA A 147 2.13 -18.69 -10.24
CA ALA A 147 2.70 -17.38 -10.56
C ALA A 147 2.39 -16.93 -12.01
N ASN A 148 2.38 -17.87 -12.95
CA ASN A 148 2.08 -17.59 -14.37
C ASN A 148 0.62 -17.17 -14.61
N GLU A 149 -0.30 -17.53 -13.71
CA GLU A 149 -1.73 -17.19 -13.81
C GLU A 149 -2.09 -16.00 -12.92
N ALA A 150 -1.22 -15.62 -11.98
CA ALA A 150 -1.51 -14.65 -10.92
C ALA A 150 -1.95 -13.28 -11.45
N ALA A 151 -1.40 -12.83 -12.59
CA ALA A 151 -1.79 -11.57 -13.23
C ALA A 151 -3.30 -11.49 -13.50
N ASN A 152 -3.97 -12.61 -13.82
CA ASN A 152 -5.40 -12.66 -14.09
C ASN A 152 -6.29 -12.39 -12.85
N TYR A 153 -5.69 -12.38 -11.67
CA TYR A 153 -6.38 -12.21 -10.39
C TYR A 153 -6.13 -10.83 -9.77
N VAL A 154 -5.28 -10.00 -10.37
CA VAL A 154 -4.95 -8.66 -9.90
C VAL A 154 -5.95 -7.64 -10.46
N ALA A 155 -6.50 -6.79 -9.59
CA ALA A 155 -7.30 -5.63 -9.99
C ALA A 155 -6.41 -4.44 -10.38
N GLY A 156 -5.32 -4.26 -9.66
CA GLY A 156 -4.40 -3.16 -9.87
C GLY A 156 -3.42 -3.01 -8.72
N TYR A 157 -2.81 -1.84 -8.66
CA TYR A 157 -1.71 -1.52 -7.76
C TYR A 157 -1.95 -0.18 -7.07
N THR A 158 -1.40 -0.03 -5.88
CA THR A 158 -1.43 1.22 -5.11
C THR A 158 -0.11 1.41 -4.36
N ILE A 159 0.09 2.58 -3.78
CA ILE A 159 1.23 2.87 -2.91
C ILE A 159 0.82 2.59 -1.47
N TYR A 160 1.74 2.03 -0.69
CA TYR A 160 1.59 1.80 0.74
C TYR A 160 2.84 2.30 1.48
N ASN A 161 2.63 2.88 2.66
CA ASN A 161 3.71 3.21 3.58
C ASN A 161 3.54 2.33 4.83
N ASP A 162 4.44 1.35 5.01
CA ASP A 162 4.42 0.45 6.16
C ASP A 162 5.12 1.10 7.37
N VAL A 163 4.47 2.16 7.90
CA VAL A 163 5.01 2.93 9.03
C VAL A 163 5.29 2.02 10.21
N SER A 164 6.46 2.15 10.81
CA SER A 164 6.97 1.20 11.79
C SER A 164 7.49 1.88 13.04
N GLU A 165 7.06 1.40 14.20
CA GLU A 165 7.64 1.76 15.49
C GLU A 165 8.91 0.93 15.75
N ARG A 166 10.03 1.60 16.06
CA ARG A 166 11.33 0.96 16.28
C ARG A 166 11.86 1.12 17.73
N THR A 167 11.05 1.65 18.64
CA THR A 167 11.48 1.87 20.04
C THR A 167 11.50 0.56 20.83
N PRO A 168 12.63 0.24 21.50
CA PRO A 168 12.77 -1.04 22.22
C PRO A 168 11.74 -1.29 23.31
N PHE A 169 11.17 -0.24 23.94
CA PHE A 169 10.23 -0.41 25.06
C PHE A 169 8.98 -1.21 24.65
N MET A 170 8.64 -1.17 23.37
CA MET A 170 7.53 -1.95 22.82
C MET A 170 7.84 -3.46 22.82
N ILE A 171 9.09 -3.83 22.99
CA ILE A 171 9.59 -5.20 22.91
C ILE A 171 9.85 -5.76 24.32
N GLU A 172 10.06 -4.90 25.33
CA GLU A 172 10.45 -5.31 26.70
C GLU A 172 9.42 -6.15 27.44
N HIS A 173 8.14 -6.06 27.03
CA HIS A 173 7.05 -6.82 27.65
C HIS A 173 6.78 -8.18 26.99
N VAL A 174 7.58 -8.58 26.02
CA VAL A 174 7.39 -9.80 25.25
C VAL A 174 8.58 -10.72 25.44
N ASN A 175 8.34 -11.90 26.02
CA ASN A 175 9.39 -12.91 26.27
C ASN A 175 10.04 -13.46 24.98
N GLU A 176 9.46 -13.19 23.82
CA GLU A 176 9.96 -13.59 22.50
C GLU A 176 9.89 -12.40 21.51
N PRO A 177 10.89 -11.49 21.56
CA PRO A 177 10.78 -10.18 20.89
C PRO A 177 10.58 -10.21 19.38
N ARG A 178 11.06 -11.24 18.69
CA ARG A 178 11.08 -11.24 17.21
C ARG A 178 9.76 -11.66 16.55
N GLN A 179 8.95 -12.49 17.17
CA GLN A 179 7.74 -13.03 16.52
C GLN A 179 6.51 -12.12 16.66
N LEU A 180 6.42 -11.35 17.73
CA LEU A 180 5.31 -10.42 17.96
C LEU A 180 5.61 -9.00 17.47
N SER A 181 6.88 -8.70 17.12
CA SER A 181 7.32 -7.35 16.83
C SER A 181 6.65 -6.73 15.61
N PHE A 182 6.48 -7.46 14.49
CA PHE A 182 5.92 -6.87 13.27
C PHE A 182 4.47 -6.47 13.43
N TRP A 183 3.62 -7.36 13.94
CA TRP A 183 2.23 -6.99 14.18
C TRP A 183 2.11 -5.82 15.14
N TYR A 184 2.84 -5.87 16.24
CA TYR A 184 2.78 -4.85 17.30
C TYR A 184 3.31 -3.50 16.83
N THR A 185 4.46 -3.49 16.14
CA THR A 185 5.15 -2.25 15.74
C THR A 185 4.55 -1.58 14.50
N LYS A 186 3.66 -2.26 13.78
CA LYS A 186 3.07 -1.78 12.52
C LYS A 186 1.54 -1.62 12.59
N SER A 187 0.90 -1.86 13.76
CA SER A 187 -0.56 -1.89 13.88
C SER A 187 -1.17 -0.69 14.63
N PHE A 188 -0.44 0.42 14.71
CA PHE A 188 -0.96 1.65 15.29
C PHE A 188 -1.90 2.36 14.31
N ASP A 189 -2.84 3.14 14.86
CA ASP A 189 -3.67 4.02 14.06
C ASP A 189 -2.79 4.90 13.18
N THR A 190 -3.18 5.12 11.91
CA THR A 190 -2.49 5.91 10.88
C THR A 190 -1.16 5.36 10.36
N PHE A 191 -0.74 4.16 10.74
CA PHE A 191 0.54 3.59 10.31
C PHE A 191 0.51 2.87 8.96
N GLY A 192 -0.58 2.99 8.21
CA GLY A 192 -0.74 2.43 6.87
C GLY A 192 -1.24 3.45 5.84
N PRO A 193 -0.54 4.57 5.60
CA PRO A 193 -0.91 5.45 4.50
C PRO A 193 -0.99 4.68 3.18
N THR A 194 -2.12 4.84 2.46
CA THR A 194 -2.43 4.06 1.26
C THR A 194 -3.08 4.91 0.19
N GLY A 195 -2.60 4.80 -1.04
CA GLY A 195 -3.17 5.52 -2.18
C GLY A 195 -2.12 6.23 -3.04
N PRO A 196 -2.44 7.36 -3.68
CA PRO A 196 -3.75 8.03 -3.72
C PRO A 196 -4.80 7.27 -4.54
N PHE A 197 -4.38 6.37 -5.43
CA PHE A 197 -5.22 5.66 -6.37
C PHE A 197 -5.09 4.15 -6.24
N LEU A 198 -6.11 3.43 -6.62
CA LEU A 198 -5.99 2.10 -7.22
C LEU A 198 -5.80 2.31 -8.72
N THR A 199 -4.59 2.11 -9.21
CA THR A 199 -4.28 2.10 -10.65
C THR A 199 -4.56 0.70 -11.18
N THR A 200 -5.47 0.58 -12.15
CA THR A 200 -5.88 -0.74 -12.68
C THR A 200 -4.73 -1.46 -13.36
N ALA A 201 -4.79 -2.80 -13.36
CA ALA A 201 -3.66 -3.64 -13.78
C ALA A 201 -3.26 -3.44 -15.26
N ASP A 202 -4.19 -3.05 -16.11
CA ASP A 202 -3.97 -2.73 -17.54
C ASP A 202 -3.09 -1.50 -17.78
N GLU A 203 -3.00 -0.59 -16.79
CA GLU A 203 -2.11 0.58 -16.84
C GLU A 203 -0.64 0.25 -16.49
N ILE A 204 -0.38 -0.93 -15.95
CA ILE A 204 0.94 -1.35 -15.47
C ILE A 204 1.40 -2.55 -16.30
N ALA A 205 2.30 -2.27 -17.23
CA ALA A 205 2.80 -3.30 -18.16
C ALA A 205 3.56 -4.42 -17.43
N ASP A 206 4.41 -4.05 -16.45
CA ASP A 206 5.13 -4.99 -15.59
C ASP A 206 5.29 -4.41 -14.17
N PRO A 207 4.69 -5.01 -13.15
CA PRO A 207 4.87 -4.56 -11.76
C PRO A 207 6.29 -4.75 -11.22
N GLN A 208 7.14 -5.51 -11.93
CA GLN A 208 8.55 -5.67 -11.59
C GLN A 208 9.46 -4.65 -12.30
N ASP A 209 8.91 -3.71 -13.07
CA ASP A 209 9.66 -2.64 -13.75
C ASP A 209 9.14 -1.24 -13.35
N LEU A 210 9.03 -1.01 -12.04
CA LEU A 210 8.63 0.25 -11.45
C LEU A 210 9.73 0.78 -10.53
N THR A 211 9.80 2.10 -10.35
CA THR A 211 10.70 2.72 -9.39
C THR A 211 9.92 3.19 -8.17
N ILE A 212 10.33 2.76 -6.98
CA ILE A 212 9.84 3.25 -5.69
C ILE A 212 10.78 4.37 -5.24
N ARG A 213 10.25 5.58 -4.98
CA ARG A 213 10.99 6.71 -4.40
C ARG A 213 10.29 7.19 -3.15
N VAL A 214 11.06 7.39 -2.08
CA VAL A 214 10.58 7.97 -0.83
C VAL A 214 11.38 9.21 -0.52
N GLU A 215 10.68 10.30 -0.25
CA GLU A 215 11.24 11.55 0.25
C GLU A 215 10.61 11.87 1.61
N VAL A 216 11.43 12.40 2.52
CA VAL A 216 10.95 12.97 3.78
C VAL A 216 11.41 14.42 3.83
N SER A 217 10.45 15.34 3.85
CA SER A 217 10.70 16.79 3.86
C SER A 217 11.65 17.26 2.73
N GLY A 218 11.53 16.65 1.53
CA GLY A 218 12.32 16.96 0.34
C GLY A 218 13.70 16.28 0.28
N GLU A 219 14.05 15.44 1.27
CA GLU A 219 15.28 14.62 1.22
C GLU A 219 14.93 13.20 0.74
N GLU A 220 15.57 12.75 -0.35
CA GLU A 220 15.44 11.37 -0.83
C GLU A 220 15.96 10.38 0.22
N ARG A 221 15.16 9.40 0.54
CA ARG A 221 15.44 8.34 1.53
C ARG A 221 15.57 6.97 0.90
N GLN A 222 14.66 6.65 -0.03
CA GLN A 222 14.64 5.39 -0.75
C GLN A 222 14.50 5.67 -2.25
N ASN A 223 15.24 4.92 -3.07
CA ASN A 223 15.13 4.97 -4.53
C ASN A 223 15.57 3.62 -5.09
N CYS A 224 14.62 2.82 -5.57
CA CYS A 224 14.88 1.44 -5.95
C CYS A 224 13.88 0.92 -6.99
N SER A 225 14.35 0.07 -7.89
CA SER A 225 13.45 -0.66 -8.80
C SER A 225 12.84 -1.87 -8.14
N THR A 226 11.56 -2.14 -8.45
CA THR A 226 10.85 -3.37 -8.06
C THR A 226 11.45 -4.64 -8.67
N GLN A 227 12.31 -4.53 -9.68
CA GLN A 227 13.13 -5.64 -10.19
C GLN A 227 14.04 -6.26 -9.12
N GLN A 228 14.37 -5.50 -8.08
CA GLN A 228 15.25 -5.96 -7.00
C GLN A 228 14.52 -6.75 -5.90
N MET A 229 13.23 -6.98 -6.05
CA MET A 229 12.48 -7.88 -5.17
C MET A 229 13.01 -9.30 -5.22
N ILE A 230 13.10 -9.96 -4.05
CA ILE A 230 13.47 -11.38 -3.93
C ILE A 230 12.34 -12.25 -4.48
N PHE A 231 11.11 -11.96 -4.07
CA PHE A 231 9.89 -12.59 -4.60
C PHE A 231 9.11 -11.57 -5.42
N THR A 232 8.82 -11.91 -6.66
CA THR A 232 7.97 -11.08 -7.52
C THR A 232 6.54 -11.02 -6.98
N VAL A 233 5.79 -10.00 -7.40
CA VAL A 233 4.35 -9.87 -7.10
C VAL A 233 3.61 -11.19 -7.33
N TYR A 234 3.86 -11.85 -8.45
CA TYR A 234 3.14 -13.07 -8.82
C TYR A 234 3.56 -14.29 -8.01
N GLN A 235 4.82 -14.36 -7.57
CA GLN A 235 5.29 -15.40 -6.66
C GLN A 235 4.70 -15.23 -5.25
N LEU A 236 4.49 -13.98 -4.80
CA LEU A 236 3.80 -13.71 -3.53
C LEU A 236 2.35 -14.20 -3.56
N ILE A 237 1.62 -13.93 -4.66
CA ILE A 237 0.25 -14.41 -4.86
C ILE A 237 0.23 -15.95 -4.90
N GLU A 238 1.12 -16.59 -5.66
CA GLU A 238 1.25 -18.06 -5.69
C GLU A 238 1.48 -18.61 -4.29
N PHE A 239 2.43 -18.06 -3.54
CA PHE A 239 2.75 -18.53 -2.20
C PHE A 239 1.55 -18.42 -1.25
N LEU A 240 0.93 -17.27 -1.17
CA LEU A 240 -0.21 -17.02 -0.30
C LEU A 240 -1.40 -17.93 -0.62
N THR A 241 -1.70 -18.11 -1.90
CA THR A 241 -2.86 -18.91 -2.31
C THR A 241 -2.70 -20.41 -2.09
N LYS A 242 -1.49 -20.90 -1.77
CA LYS A 242 -1.28 -22.28 -1.30
C LYS A 242 -1.98 -22.52 0.05
N PHE A 243 -1.98 -21.54 0.93
CA PHE A 243 -2.44 -21.68 2.32
C PHE A 243 -3.83 -21.07 2.53
N LEU A 244 -4.08 -19.87 2.02
CA LEU A 244 -5.33 -19.14 2.23
C LEU A 244 -6.03 -18.81 0.91
N THR A 245 -7.28 -18.42 1.00
CA THR A 245 -8.01 -17.84 -0.14
C THR A 245 -7.88 -16.33 -0.09
N LEU A 246 -7.41 -15.73 -1.18
CA LEU A 246 -7.47 -14.29 -1.38
C LEU A 246 -8.81 -13.94 -2.04
N GLU A 247 -9.36 -12.80 -1.65
CA GLU A 247 -10.67 -12.32 -2.11
C GLU A 247 -10.51 -10.96 -2.82
N PRO A 248 -11.48 -10.54 -3.65
CA PRO A 248 -11.44 -9.21 -4.24
C PRO A 248 -11.25 -8.12 -3.19
N GLY A 249 -10.36 -7.16 -3.48
CA GLY A 249 -10.02 -6.08 -2.56
C GLY A 249 -9.06 -6.44 -1.43
N ASP A 250 -8.59 -7.70 -1.28
CA ASP A 250 -7.46 -8.01 -0.40
C ASP A 250 -6.19 -7.32 -0.92
N ILE A 251 -5.35 -6.82 0.00
CA ILE A 251 -4.12 -6.11 -0.32
C ILE A 251 -2.91 -6.93 0.14
N ILE A 252 -1.90 -7.02 -0.75
CA ILE A 252 -0.58 -7.58 -0.45
C ILE A 252 0.42 -6.44 -0.62
N THR A 253 1.12 -6.04 0.44
CA THR A 253 2.25 -5.13 0.33
C THR A 253 3.53 -5.93 0.09
N THR A 254 4.48 -5.39 -0.68
CA THR A 254 5.55 -6.20 -1.28
C THR A 254 6.90 -6.09 -0.59
N GLY A 255 6.94 -5.40 0.55
CA GLY A 255 8.20 -5.07 1.24
C GLY A 255 8.83 -3.80 0.71
N THR A 256 9.69 -3.21 1.53
CA THR A 256 10.37 -1.95 1.27
C THR A 256 11.82 -2.14 0.84
N PRO A 257 12.38 -1.26 -0.02
CA PRO A 257 13.81 -1.24 -0.32
C PRO A 257 14.65 -0.64 0.81
N ALA A 258 15.99 -0.65 0.65
CA ALA A 258 16.94 -0.01 1.55
C ALA A 258 16.72 1.51 1.69
N GLY A 259 17.18 2.09 2.80
CA GLY A 259 17.12 3.52 3.11
C GLY A 259 16.18 3.87 4.26
N VAL A 260 15.73 2.87 5.04
CA VAL A 260 14.84 3.07 6.18
C VAL A 260 15.54 3.81 7.34
N GLY A 261 14.74 4.46 8.18
CA GLY A 261 15.23 5.24 9.32
C GLY A 261 15.94 4.41 10.38
N SER A 262 15.58 3.14 10.54
CA SER A 262 16.21 2.24 11.50
C SER A 262 17.69 1.97 11.19
N THR A 263 18.12 2.09 9.95
CA THR A 263 19.52 1.90 9.52
C THR A 263 20.26 3.23 9.36
N THR A 264 19.55 4.25 8.87
CA THR A 264 20.15 5.59 8.65
C THR A 264 20.15 6.49 9.88
N GLY A 265 19.40 6.14 10.93
CA GLY A 265 19.17 6.97 12.12
C GLY A 265 18.20 8.14 11.89
N LYS A 266 17.56 8.23 10.72
CA LYS A 266 16.71 9.35 10.30
C LYS A 266 15.22 8.97 10.42
N PHE A 267 14.68 9.09 11.63
CA PHE A 267 13.28 8.82 11.94
C PHE A 267 12.37 10.02 11.68
N LEU A 268 11.07 9.75 11.50
CA LEU A 268 10.05 10.77 11.32
C LEU A 268 9.92 11.70 12.53
N GLN A 269 9.76 12.98 12.26
CA GLN A 269 9.55 14.03 13.24
C GLN A 269 8.22 14.75 12.96
N ALA A 270 7.63 15.32 13.99
CA ALA A 270 6.46 16.21 13.79
C ALA A 270 6.84 17.41 12.92
N GLY A 271 6.03 17.70 11.90
CA GLY A 271 6.29 18.70 10.89
C GLY A 271 6.92 18.16 9.61
N ASP A 272 7.35 16.89 9.60
CA ASP A 272 7.77 16.25 8.36
C ASP A 272 6.60 16.02 7.40
N THR A 273 6.94 15.86 6.13
CA THR A 273 6.03 15.36 5.10
C THR A 273 6.69 14.18 4.41
N VAL A 274 6.02 13.03 4.43
CA VAL A 274 6.46 11.83 3.70
C VAL A 274 5.81 11.84 2.32
N ARG A 275 6.62 11.67 1.27
CA ARG A 275 6.17 11.53 -0.12
C ARG A 275 6.69 10.23 -0.69
N ILE A 276 5.79 9.38 -1.15
CA ILE A 276 6.13 8.13 -1.83
C ILE A 276 5.57 8.20 -3.23
N SER A 277 6.45 8.10 -4.22
CA SER A 277 6.06 8.04 -5.63
C SER A 277 6.48 6.71 -6.23
N ILE A 278 5.59 6.11 -7.02
CA ILE A 278 5.86 4.92 -7.81
C ILE A 278 5.44 5.20 -9.24
N ASP A 279 6.27 4.80 -10.20
CA ASP A 279 6.03 5.03 -11.62
C ASP A 279 4.60 4.60 -12.00
N ASN A 280 3.88 5.47 -12.70
CA ASN A 280 2.48 5.33 -13.12
C ASN A 280 1.41 5.30 -12.01
N LEU A 281 1.78 5.10 -10.73
CA LEU A 281 0.82 5.06 -9.62
C LEU A 281 0.51 6.44 -9.03
N GLY A 282 1.36 7.43 -9.29
CA GLY A 282 1.25 8.77 -8.72
C GLY A 282 2.09 8.96 -7.47
N THR A 283 1.67 9.88 -6.60
CA THR A 283 2.39 10.23 -5.37
C THR A 283 1.43 10.21 -4.18
N LEU A 284 1.76 9.42 -3.18
CA LEU A 284 1.14 9.43 -1.86
C LEU A 284 1.92 10.42 -0.98
N GLU A 285 1.23 11.39 -0.40
CA GLU A 285 1.83 12.39 0.48
C GLU A 285 1.10 12.43 1.80
N ASN A 286 1.84 12.45 2.92
CA ASN A 286 1.24 12.48 4.25
C ASN A 286 2.06 13.38 5.18
N PRO A 287 1.42 14.38 5.83
CA PRO A 287 2.04 15.16 6.88
C PRO A 287 2.20 14.31 8.15
N VAL A 288 3.24 14.58 8.92
CA VAL A 288 3.56 13.91 10.18
C VAL A 288 3.25 14.84 11.33
N VAL A 289 2.41 14.40 12.25
CA VAL A 289 2.01 15.19 13.42
C VAL A 289 2.29 14.43 14.72
N ARG A 290 2.39 15.17 15.82
CA ARG A 290 2.41 14.62 17.18
C ARG A 290 1.12 15.00 17.86
N THR A 291 0.36 14.01 18.32
CA THR A 291 -0.86 14.22 19.13
C THR A 291 -0.52 14.36 20.60
#